data_2df6afc230610c51a8ea52d4454729c3
#
_entry.id   2df6afc230610c51a8ea52d4454729c3
#
_cell.length_a   1.000
_cell.length_b   1.000
_cell.length_c   1.000
_cell.angle_alpha   90.00
_cell.angle_beta   90.00
_cell.angle_gamma   90.00
#
_symmetry.space_group_name_H-M   'P 1'
#
loop_
_entity.id
_entity.type
_entity.pdbx_description
1 polymer ?
#
loop_
_entity_poly.entity_id
_entity_poly.type
_entity_poly.pdbx_seq_one_letter_code
_entity_poly.pdbx_strand_id
1 'polypeptide(L)'
;LRAPTMTHNVSESIIDSLTDVKMPHYAPLAQVSGSIDLNGTILPEYRCNTLVLGSGAAGWRAAVELKRQNVDVMVASSKAFWGTSACSGSDKQTLHTANTRANGDHFLTLSNTLAAGGAMDHDTAYVEALGSVNTCEVLKYLGLDLPEDLFGATLRYQTDHDEFGRATSCGPRTSRLMVKVLAQEAMRLNIPLCDHTTAIRILTSGEGENRRVEGVIAIDKACRDNPW
;
A
#
# COMPACT_ATOMS: atom_id res chain seq x y z
N LEU A 1 35.90 5.13 -32.77
CA LEU A 1 36.02 4.68 -31.39
C LEU A 1 34.68 4.03 -30.99
N ARG A 2 34.62 2.69 -31.08
CA ARG A 2 33.49 1.92 -30.52
C ARG A 2 33.64 1.93 -29.00
N ALA A 3 32.60 2.35 -28.30
CA ALA A 3 32.52 2.18 -26.86
C ALA A 3 32.65 0.68 -26.52
N PRO A 4 33.41 0.29 -25.50
CA PRO A 4 33.48 -1.09 -25.10
C PRO A 4 32.11 -1.55 -24.68
N THR A 5 31.61 -2.62 -25.29
CA THR A 5 30.41 -3.33 -24.84
C THR A 5 30.74 -3.95 -23.48
N MET A 6 30.41 -3.27 -22.41
CA MET A 6 30.45 -3.86 -21.07
C MET A 6 29.34 -4.90 -20.99
N THR A 7 29.64 -6.14 -21.29
CA THR A 7 28.82 -7.27 -20.90
C THR A 7 29.02 -7.46 -19.40
N HIS A 8 28.32 -6.66 -18.60
CA HIS A 8 28.20 -6.95 -17.20
C HIS A 8 27.28 -8.17 -17.08
N ASN A 9 27.77 -9.21 -16.45
CA ASN A 9 26.92 -10.26 -15.90
C ASN A 9 26.08 -9.60 -14.79
N VAL A 10 24.97 -9.00 -15.20
CA VAL A 10 23.97 -8.49 -14.26
C VAL A 10 23.39 -9.72 -13.60
N SER A 11 23.39 -9.79 -12.27
CA SER A 11 22.82 -10.93 -11.55
C SER A 11 21.34 -11.11 -11.92
N GLU A 12 20.87 -12.34 -11.96
CA GLU A 12 19.45 -12.65 -12.24
C GLU A 12 18.52 -11.87 -11.33
N SER A 13 18.88 -11.67 -10.06
CA SER A 13 18.12 -10.86 -9.12
C SER A 13 17.96 -9.40 -9.55
N ILE A 14 18.95 -8.80 -10.23
CA ILE A 14 18.85 -7.44 -10.77
C ILE A 14 17.96 -7.44 -12.02
N ILE A 15 18.11 -8.43 -12.89
CA ILE A 15 17.26 -8.59 -14.06
C ILE A 15 15.80 -8.76 -13.64
N ASP A 16 15.54 -9.60 -12.65
CA ASP A 16 14.19 -9.80 -12.09
C ASP A 16 13.63 -8.52 -11.46
N SER A 17 14.46 -7.71 -10.82
CA SER A 17 14.04 -6.40 -10.28
C SER A 17 13.73 -5.37 -11.36
N LEU A 18 14.31 -5.50 -12.53
CA LEU A 18 14.07 -4.63 -13.69
C LEU A 18 12.88 -5.09 -14.54
N THR A 19 12.46 -6.37 -14.40
CA THR A 19 11.26 -6.87 -15.08
C THR A 19 10.00 -6.31 -14.46
N ASP A 20 8.90 -6.28 -15.21
CA ASP A 20 7.63 -5.82 -14.67
C ASP A 20 7.09 -6.83 -13.66
N VAL A 21 6.90 -6.40 -12.41
CA VAL A 21 6.36 -7.23 -11.34
C VAL A 21 4.94 -7.63 -11.67
N LYS A 22 4.71 -8.90 -11.95
CA LYS A 22 3.37 -9.43 -12.20
C LYS A 22 2.56 -9.40 -10.90
N MET A 23 1.45 -8.68 -10.94
CA MET A 23 0.51 -8.65 -9.83
C MET A 23 -0.34 -9.93 -9.84
N PRO A 24 -0.77 -10.42 -8.66
CA PRO A 24 -1.61 -11.60 -8.59
C PRO A 24 -3.00 -11.33 -9.18
N HIS A 25 -3.63 -12.38 -9.72
CA HIS A 25 -5.07 -12.32 -9.97
C HIS A 25 -5.78 -12.36 -8.61
N TYR A 26 -6.54 -11.32 -8.29
CA TYR A 26 -7.24 -11.24 -7.00
C TYR A 26 -8.54 -12.05 -7.07
N ALA A 27 -8.59 -13.19 -6.35
CA ALA A 27 -9.69 -14.13 -6.42
C ALA A 27 -10.87 -13.82 -5.46
N PRO A 28 -10.68 -13.35 -4.21
CA PRO A 28 -11.79 -13.06 -3.32
C PRO A 28 -12.57 -11.82 -3.78
N LEU A 29 -13.62 -12.01 -4.55
CA LEU A 29 -14.51 -10.93 -4.99
C LEU A 29 -15.65 -10.75 -4.00
N ALA A 30 -16.07 -9.50 -3.79
CA ALA A 30 -17.24 -9.19 -2.97
C ALA A 30 -18.51 -9.77 -3.58
N GLN A 31 -19.41 -10.22 -2.72
CA GLN A 31 -20.69 -10.78 -3.12
C GLN A 31 -21.81 -9.79 -2.78
N VAL A 32 -22.80 -9.70 -3.66
CA VAL A 32 -24.00 -8.91 -3.41
C VAL A 32 -24.73 -9.48 -2.21
N SER A 33 -25.00 -8.65 -1.21
CA SER A 33 -25.68 -9.01 0.02
C SER A 33 -27.19 -8.76 -0.05
N GLY A 34 -27.63 -7.91 -0.97
CA GLY A 34 -29.02 -7.51 -1.13
C GLY A 34 -29.22 -6.52 -2.26
N SER A 35 -30.36 -5.86 -2.27
CA SER A 35 -30.65 -4.81 -3.23
C SER A 35 -31.41 -3.66 -2.57
N ILE A 36 -31.25 -2.46 -3.07
CA ILE A 36 -31.94 -1.25 -2.62
C ILE A 36 -32.68 -0.68 -3.82
N ASP A 37 -33.97 -0.41 -3.68
CA ASP A 37 -34.73 0.36 -4.68
C ASP A 37 -34.55 1.86 -4.40
N LEU A 38 -33.95 2.54 -5.34
CA LEU A 38 -33.81 3.99 -5.34
C LEU A 38 -34.69 4.60 -6.45
N ASN A 39 -35.91 4.94 -6.10
CA ASN A 39 -36.88 5.55 -7.03
C ASN A 39 -37.09 4.73 -8.33
N GLY A 40 -37.22 3.41 -8.21
CA GLY A 40 -37.43 2.50 -9.34
C GLY A 40 -36.12 1.99 -9.97
N THR A 41 -34.97 2.44 -9.49
CA THR A 41 -33.66 1.89 -9.87
C THR A 41 -33.18 0.91 -8.81
N ILE A 42 -33.04 -0.35 -9.17
CA ILE A 42 -32.56 -1.40 -8.28
C ILE A 42 -31.04 -1.36 -8.26
N LEU A 43 -30.47 -1.07 -7.09
CA LEU A 43 -29.02 -1.04 -6.86
C LEU A 43 -28.59 -2.28 -6.08
N PRO A 44 -27.45 -2.91 -6.44
CA PRO A 44 -26.89 -3.98 -5.63
C PRO A 44 -26.36 -3.41 -4.31
N GLU A 45 -26.62 -4.13 -3.22
CA GLU A 45 -26.15 -3.78 -1.89
C GLU A 45 -25.03 -4.72 -1.46
N TYR A 46 -23.94 -4.18 -0.93
CA TYR A 46 -22.84 -4.89 -0.30
C TYR A 46 -22.76 -4.48 1.16
N ARG A 47 -22.58 -5.43 2.06
CA ARG A 47 -22.53 -5.17 3.51
C ARG A 47 -21.20 -5.62 4.10
N CYS A 48 -20.64 -4.78 4.95
CA CYS A 48 -19.47 -5.08 5.77
C CYS A 48 -19.47 -4.17 7.00
N ASN A 49 -18.67 -4.50 8.00
CA ASN A 49 -18.46 -3.59 9.14
C ASN A 49 -17.59 -2.39 8.72
N THR A 50 -16.51 -2.66 7.99
CA THR A 50 -15.56 -1.63 7.58
C THR A 50 -15.27 -1.73 6.09
N LEU A 51 -15.49 -0.62 5.38
CA LEU A 51 -15.14 -0.48 3.96
C LEU A 51 -13.84 0.31 3.83
N VAL A 52 -12.84 -0.30 3.20
CA VAL A 52 -11.58 0.36 2.85
C VAL A 52 -11.66 0.85 1.40
N LEU A 53 -11.51 2.15 1.18
CA LEU A 53 -11.52 2.76 -0.14
C LEU A 53 -10.09 2.89 -0.68
N GLY A 54 -9.78 2.10 -1.69
CA GLY A 54 -8.50 2.06 -2.36
C GLY A 54 -7.65 0.83 -2.05
N SER A 55 -7.03 0.28 -3.07
CA SER A 55 -6.19 -0.93 -3.05
C SER A 55 -4.69 -0.61 -3.22
N GLY A 56 -4.26 0.54 -2.75
CA GLY A 56 -2.85 0.88 -2.60
C GLY A 56 -2.23 0.21 -1.36
N ALA A 57 -0.95 0.49 -1.08
CA ALA A 57 -0.26 -0.09 0.08
C ALA A 57 -0.99 0.18 1.40
N ALA A 58 -1.42 1.42 1.64
CA ALA A 58 -2.14 1.79 2.85
C ALA A 58 -3.48 1.04 2.99
N GLY A 59 -4.26 0.97 1.90
CA GLY A 59 -5.55 0.29 1.92
C GLY A 59 -5.42 -1.22 2.18
N TRP A 60 -4.52 -1.90 1.45
CA TRP A 60 -4.26 -3.32 1.71
C TRP A 60 -3.74 -3.57 3.13
N ARG A 61 -2.82 -2.70 3.62
CA ARG A 61 -2.29 -2.85 4.98
C ARG A 61 -3.38 -2.67 6.04
N ALA A 62 -4.25 -1.66 5.88
CA ALA A 62 -5.38 -1.44 6.76
C ALA A 62 -6.35 -2.64 6.75
N ALA A 63 -6.72 -3.13 5.56
CA ALA A 63 -7.63 -4.26 5.43
C ALA A 63 -7.07 -5.54 6.06
N VAL A 64 -5.78 -5.83 5.84
CA VAL A 64 -5.09 -6.98 6.45
C VAL A 64 -5.11 -6.88 7.98
N GLU A 65 -4.82 -5.71 8.54
CA GLU A 65 -4.81 -5.52 9.99
C GLU A 65 -6.19 -5.66 10.60
N LEU A 66 -7.21 -5.03 9.99
CA LEU A 66 -8.60 -5.17 10.43
C LEU A 66 -9.04 -6.64 10.43
N LYS A 67 -8.72 -7.36 9.36
CA LYS A 67 -9.08 -8.79 9.25
C LYS A 67 -8.38 -9.64 10.31
N ARG A 68 -7.12 -9.36 10.62
CA ARG A 68 -6.38 -10.04 11.70
C ARG A 68 -6.99 -9.80 13.08
N GLN A 69 -7.66 -8.67 13.26
CA GLN A 69 -8.42 -8.35 14.47
C GLN A 69 -9.87 -8.85 14.43
N ASN A 70 -10.21 -9.74 13.49
CA ASN A 70 -11.54 -10.30 13.28
C ASN A 70 -12.62 -9.26 12.92
N VAL A 71 -12.24 -8.12 12.36
CA VAL A 71 -13.19 -7.17 11.83
C VAL A 71 -13.63 -7.65 10.44
N ASP A 72 -14.95 -7.60 10.18
CA ASP A 72 -15.50 -7.83 8.86
C ASP A 72 -15.17 -6.64 7.95
N VAL A 73 -14.29 -6.86 6.99
CA VAL A 73 -13.71 -5.82 6.13
C VAL A 73 -13.85 -6.17 4.66
N MET A 74 -14.11 -5.15 3.86
CA MET A 74 -14.16 -5.21 2.39
C MET A 74 -13.29 -4.09 1.82
N VAL A 75 -12.69 -4.32 0.67
CA VAL A 75 -11.94 -3.29 -0.08
C VAL A 75 -12.71 -2.92 -1.34
N ALA A 76 -12.88 -1.64 -1.62
CA ALA A 76 -13.38 -1.16 -2.90
C ALA A 76 -12.30 -0.34 -3.61
N SER A 77 -12.11 -0.60 -4.89
CA SER A 77 -11.06 0.04 -5.68
C SER A 77 -11.52 0.35 -7.10
N SER A 78 -11.19 1.53 -7.54
CA SER A 78 -11.43 2.00 -8.93
C SER A 78 -10.77 1.09 -9.98
N LYS A 79 -9.62 0.54 -9.66
CA LYS A 79 -8.95 -0.56 -10.35
C LYS A 79 -7.84 -1.10 -9.43
N ALA A 80 -7.90 -2.36 -9.10
CA ALA A 80 -6.88 -3.01 -8.29
C ALA A 80 -5.50 -2.87 -8.96
N PHE A 81 -4.48 -2.62 -8.14
CA PHE A 81 -3.06 -2.52 -8.56
C PHE A 81 -2.73 -1.37 -9.54
N TRP A 82 -3.60 -0.34 -9.63
CA TRP A 82 -3.39 0.84 -10.49
C TRP A 82 -3.24 2.14 -9.70
N GLY A 83 -3.15 2.07 -8.39
CA GLY A 83 -2.89 3.23 -7.53
C GLY A 83 -1.42 3.65 -7.56
N THR A 84 -1.13 4.81 -6.97
CA THR A 84 0.22 5.39 -6.91
C THR A 84 1.25 4.39 -6.38
N SER A 85 0.94 3.66 -5.31
CA SER A 85 1.86 2.66 -4.73
C SER A 85 2.25 1.55 -5.70
N ALA A 86 1.35 1.15 -6.62
CA ALA A 86 1.64 0.09 -7.59
C ALA A 86 2.32 0.60 -8.86
N CYS A 87 2.12 1.89 -9.20
CA CYS A 87 2.54 2.49 -10.46
C CYS A 87 3.74 3.42 -10.32
N SER A 88 4.09 3.85 -9.11
CA SER A 88 5.27 4.68 -8.89
C SER A 88 6.56 3.89 -9.12
N GLY A 89 7.58 4.60 -9.51
CA GLY A 89 8.91 4.06 -9.74
C GLY A 89 9.93 5.17 -9.68
N SER A 90 11.15 4.81 -9.28
CA SER A 90 12.32 5.65 -9.35
C SER A 90 13.54 4.74 -9.51
N ASP A 91 14.71 5.32 -9.64
CA ASP A 91 15.96 4.55 -9.72
C ASP A 91 16.20 3.65 -8.50
N LYS A 92 15.79 4.10 -7.33
CA LYS A 92 16.04 3.40 -6.04
C LYS A 92 14.76 2.97 -5.34
N GLN A 93 13.76 3.85 -5.25
CA GLN A 93 12.48 3.65 -4.57
C GLN A 93 12.62 3.10 -3.15
N THR A 94 13.17 3.92 -2.27
CA THR A 94 13.64 3.54 -0.95
C THR A 94 12.56 3.58 0.13
N LEU A 95 12.66 2.63 1.06
CA LEU A 95 12.02 2.68 2.37
C LEU A 95 13.03 3.27 3.36
N HIS A 96 12.63 4.30 4.10
CA HIS A 96 13.43 4.88 5.18
C HIS A 96 12.84 4.45 6.52
N THR A 97 13.71 3.97 7.40
CA THR A 97 13.28 3.58 8.76
C THR A 97 14.20 4.23 9.78
N ALA A 98 13.65 4.67 10.91
CA ALA A 98 14.46 5.05 12.04
C ALA A 98 15.41 3.90 12.41
N ASN A 99 16.61 4.22 12.86
CA ASN A 99 17.55 3.24 13.37
C ASN A 99 18.18 3.73 14.68
N THR A 100 18.68 2.80 15.46
CA THR A 100 19.28 3.06 16.78
C THR A 100 20.80 3.01 16.72
N ARG A 101 21.41 3.42 15.60
CA ARG A 101 22.87 3.49 15.51
C ARG A 101 23.44 4.47 16.53
N ALA A 102 24.71 4.27 16.86
CA ALA A 102 25.44 4.97 17.90
C ALA A 102 25.44 6.51 17.79
N ASN A 103 25.04 7.07 16.68
CA ASN A 103 25.00 8.51 16.42
C ASN A 103 23.68 9.19 16.83
N GLY A 104 22.81 8.51 17.57
CA GLY A 104 21.57 9.09 18.07
C GLY A 104 20.49 9.31 17.02
N ASP A 105 20.54 8.59 15.91
CA ASP A 105 19.48 8.60 14.94
C ASP A 105 18.24 7.87 15.49
N HIS A 106 17.23 8.63 15.84
CA HIS A 106 15.96 8.14 16.38
C HIS A 106 14.78 8.78 15.66
N PHE A 107 13.57 8.48 16.12
CA PHE A 107 12.31 8.89 15.46
C PHE A 107 12.24 10.40 15.21
N LEU A 108 12.71 11.23 16.15
CA LEU A 108 12.68 12.68 16.00
C LEU A 108 13.58 13.15 14.85
N THR A 109 14.77 12.56 14.74
CA THR A 109 15.71 12.88 13.66
C THR A 109 15.15 12.49 12.30
N LEU A 110 14.53 11.30 12.20
CA LEU A 110 13.85 10.87 10.97
C LEU A 110 12.64 11.77 10.67
N SER A 111 11.80 12.06 11.67
CA SER A 111 10.65 12.96 11.52
C SER A 111 11.07 14.34 11.00
N ASN A 112 12.12 14.93 11.57
CA ASN A 112 12.65 16.21 11.12
C ASN A 112 13.16 16.13 9.67
N THR A 113 13.81 15.04 9.28
CA THR A 113 14.27 14.83 7.91
C THR A 113 13.09 14.73 6.93
N LEU A 114 12.05 14.00 7.29
CA LEU A 114 10.84 13.84 6.47
C LEU A 114 10.09 15.17 6.30
N ALA A 115 10.02 15.99 7.35
CA ALA A 115 9.34 17.27 7.34
C ALA A 115 10.16 18.41 6.73
N ALA A 116 11.49 18.27 6.63
CA ALA A 116 12.41 19.34 6.23
C ALA A 116 12.12 19.94 4.85
N GLY A 117 11.54 19.17 3.95
CA GLY A 117 11.14 19.63 2.61
C GLY A 117 9.86 20.49 2.59
N GLY A 118 9.17 20.66 3.72
CA GLY A 118 7.93 21.43 3.83
C GLY A 118 6.70 20.79 3.14
N ALA A 119 6.84 19.58 2.60
CA ALA A 119 5.76 18.87 1.91
C ALA A 119 4.99 17.91 2.83
N MET A 120 5.48 17.69 4.03
CA MET A 120 4.87 16.79 5.02
C MET A 120 4.65 17.55 6.33
N ASP A 121 3.48 17.36 6.91
CA ASP A 121 3.16 17.84 8.25
C ASP A 121 4.00 17.12 9.31
N HIS A 122 4.46 17.86 10.35
CA HIS A 122 5.35 17.33 11.37
C HIS A 122 4.75 16.20 12.19
N ASP A 123 3.45 16.27 12.51
CA ASP A 123 2.79 15.22 13.28
C ASP A 123 2.67 13.94 12.44
N THR A 124 2.35 14.09 11.16
CA THR A 124 2.33 12.98 10.21
C THR A 124 3.72 12.35 10.06
N ALA A 125 4.76 13.17 9.89
CA ALA A 125 6.15 12.72 9.81
C ALA A 125 6.60 11.97 11.07
N TYR A 126 6.15 12.42 12.24
CA TYR A 126 6.46 11.78 13.52
C TYR A 126 5.79 10.40 13.65
N VAL A 127 4.52 10.30 13.29
CA VAL A 127 3.80 9.02 13.29
C VAL A 127 4.43 8.04 12.31
N GLU A 128 4.81 8.51 11.12
CA GLU A 128 5.50 7.69 10.12
C GLU A 128 6.86 7.19 10.64
N ALA A 129 7.65 8.08 11.24
CA ALA A 129 8.93 7.72 11.82
C ALA A 129 8.81 6.68 12.93
N LEU A 130 7.84 6.83 13.84
CA LEU A 130 7.56 5.87 14.91
C LEU A 130 7.18 4.50 14.37
N GLY A 131 6.33 4.46 13.32
CA GLY A 131 5.86 3.22 12.70
C GLY A 131 6.86 2.57 11.75
N SER A 132 7.90 3.27 11.33
CA SER A 132 8.75 2.90 10.19
C SER A 132 9.42 1.54 10.35
N VAL A 133 10.03 1.26 11.50
CA VAL A 133 10.72 -0.01 11.77
C VAL A 133 9.74 -1.17 11.78
N ASN A 134 8.66 -1.05 12.54
CA ASN A 134 7.65 -2.11 12.63
C ASN A 134 7.01 -2.40 11.26
N THR A 135 6.70 -1.36 10.50
CA THR A 135 6.11 -1.51 9.16
C THR A 135 7.07 -2.23 8.21
N CYS A 136 8.35 -1.89 8.25
CA CYS A 136 9.39 -2.55 7.45
C CYS A 136 9.50 -4.05 7.79
N GLU A 137 9.54 -4.39 9.07
CA GLU A 137 9.64 -5.78 9.52
C GLU A 137 8.37 -6.58 9.18
N VAL A 138 7.19 -5.97 9.28
CA VAL A 138 5.93 -6.62 8.83
C VAL A 138 5.96 -6.91 7.33
N LEU A 139 6.45 -5.99 6.51
CA LEU A 139 6.57 -6.22 5.06
C LEU A 139 7.55 -7.35 4.74
N LYS A 140 8.69 -7.43 5.45
CA LYS A 140 9.63 -8.56 5.35
C LYS A 140 8.94 -9.88 5.73
N TYR A 141 8.25 -9.89 6.85
CA TYR A 141 7.50 -11.08 7.28
C TYR A 141 6.46 -11.53 6.24
N LEU A 142 5.87 -10.60 5.51
CA LEU A 142 4.93 -10.88 4.42
C LEU A 142 5.62 -11.30 3.11
N GLY A 143 6.94 -11.31 3.07
CA GLY A 143 7.72 -11.74 1.92
C GLY A 143 8.25 -10.63 1.02
N LEU A 144 8.33 -9.40 1.52
CA LEU A 144 9.09 -8.36 0.82
C LEU A 144 10.59 -8.66 0.97
N ASP A 145 11.21 -9.05 -0.12
CA ASP A 145 12.61 -9.49 -0.17
C ASP A 145 13.57 -8.29 -0.16
N LEU A 146 13.77 -7.71 1.04
CA LEU A 146 14.74 -6.65 1.26
C LEU A 146 16.15 -7.25 1.41
N PRO A 147 17.20 -6.58 0.92
CA PRO A 147 18.55 -7.09 1.03
C PRO A 147 18.99 -7.20 2.50
N GLU A 148 19.64 -8.30 2.83
CA GLU A 148 20.10 -8.61 4.17
C GLU A 148 21.61 -8.90 4.21
N ASP A 149 22.21 -8.69 5.36
CA ASP A 149 23.56 -9.12 5.64
C ASP A 149 23.60 -10.64 6.01
N LEU A 150 24.80 -11.14 6.28
CA LEU A 150 25.01 -12.55 6.65
C LEU A 150 24.29 -12.97 7.95
N PHE A 151 23.82 -12.02 8.74
CA PHE A 151 23.14 -12.26 10.00
C PHE A 151 21.62 -12.00 9.91
N GLY A 152 21.10 -11.72 8.71
CA GLY A 152 19.68 -11.43 8.48
C GLY A 152 19.25 -10.00 8.82
N ALA A 153 20.20 -9.10 9.12
CA ALA A 153 19.87 -7.70 9.32
C ALA A 153 19.68 -6.98 7.97
N THR A 154 18.62 -6.20 7.85
CA THR A 154 18.34 -5.44 6.63
C THR A 154 19.49 -4.49 6.30
N LEU A 155 20.06 -4.61 5.12
CA LEU A 155 21.08 -3.71 4.62
C LEU A 155 20.49 -2.31 4.40
N ARG A 156 21.27 -1.31 4.81
CA ARG A 156 20.88 0.10 4.70
C ARG A 156 21.99 0.91 4.08
N TYR A 157 21.62 1.95 3.36
CA TYR A 157 22.56 2.83 2.67
C TYR A 157 22.12 4.29 2.77
N GLN A 158 23.06 5.19 2.54
CA GLN A 158 22.81 6.63 2.44
C GLN A 158 22.17 6.96 1.09
N THR A 159 21.34 7.97 1.09
CA THR A 159 20.81 8.60 -0.13
C THR A 159 21.21 10.05 -0.16
N ASP A 160 20.99 10.72 -1.28
CA ASP A 160 21.36 12.13 -1.46
C ASP A 160 20.65 13.08 -0.47
N HIS A 161 19.56 12.60 0.12
CA HIS A 161 18.72 13.35 1.06
C HIS A 161 18.71 12.77 2.47
N ASP A 162 19.51 11.74 2.73
CA ASP A 162 19.60 11.07 4.02
C ASP A 162 21.02 10.59 4.33
N GLU A 163 21.73 11.40 5.11
CA GLU A 163 23.10 11.12 5.53
C GLU A 163 23.24 10.02 6.59
N PHE A 164 22.15 9.60 7.23
CA PHE A 164 22.17 8.63 8.33
C PHE A 164 22.16 7.16 7.86
N GLY A 165 21.99 6.91 6.56
CA GLY A 165 21.95 5.55 6.03
C GLY A 165 20.73 4.76 6.50
N ARG A 166 19.55 5.35 6.35
CA ARG A 166 18.26 4.75 6.75
C ARG A 166 17.57 3.97 5.64
N ALA A 167 18.04 4.18 4.42
CA ALA A 167 17.36 3.66 3.22
C ALA A 167 17.61 2.18 2.99
N THR A 168 16.60 1.48 2.57
CA THR A 168 16.67 0.13 2.01
C THR A 168 15.69 0.01 0.84
N SER A 169 15.92 -0.91 -0.09
CA SER A 169 15.00 -1.14 -1.21
C SER A 169 15.21 -2.50 -1.87
N CYS A 170 14.20 -2.96 -2.59
CA CYS A 170 14.30 -4.08 -3.54
C CYS A 170 14.55 -3.57 -4.98
N GLY A 171 15.07 -2.34 -5.14
CA GLY A 171 15.27 -1.69 -6.44
C GLY A 171 14.05 -0.86 -6.90
N PRO A 172 13.98 -0.53 -8.21
CA PRO A 172 13.02 0.44 -8.77
C PRO A 172 11.54 0.08 -8.62
N ARG A 173 11.24 -1.15 -8.24
CA ARG A 173 9.87 -1.68 -8.11
C ARG A 173 9.47 -1.98 -6.65
N THR A 174 10.19 -1.43 -5.69
CA THR A 174 9.96 -1.71 -4.26
C THR A 174 8.51 -1.51 -3.84
N SER A 175 7.86 -0.39 -4.20
CA SER A 175 6.47 -0.15 -3.83
C SER A 175 5.48 -1.08 -4.52
N ARG A 176 5.76 -1.49 -5.75
CA ARG A 176 4.95 -2.47 -6.46
C ARG A 176 5.05 -3.86 -5.81
N LEU A 177 6.24 -4.27 -5.41
CA LEU A 177 6.48 -5.50 -4.63
C LEU A 177 5.76 -5.45 -3.27
N MET A 178 5.82 -4.31 -2.59
CA MET A 178 5.10 -4.08 -1.34
C MET A 178 3.59 -4.25 -1.51
N VAL A 179 2.99 -3.67 -2.56
CA VAL A 179 1.57 -3.88 -2.87
C VAL A 179 1.27 -5.33 -3.18
N LYS A 180 2.16 -6.02 -3.90
CA LYS A 180 2.01 -7.45 -4.23
C LYS A 180 1.93 -8.31 -2.98
N VAL A 181 2.88 -8.19 -2.05
CA VAL A 181 2.90 -9.02 -0.84
C VAL A 181 1.71 -8.72 0.08
N LEU A 182 1.30 -7.47 0.19
CA LEU A 182 0.12 -7.08 0.95
C LEU A 182 -1.18 -7.65 0.34
N ALA A 183 -1.31 -7.60 -0.98
CA ALA A 183 -2.47 -8.18 -1.67
C ALA A 183 -2.49 -9.71 -1.58
N GLN A 184 -1.34 -10.36 -1.64
CA GLN A 184 -1.24 -11.81 -1.43
C GLN A 184 -1.70 -12.20 -0.02
N GLU A 185 -1.30 -11.44 1.00
CA GLU A 185 -1.78 -11.65 2.35
C GLU A 185 -3.30 -11.38 2.48
N ALA A 186 -3.80 -10.33 1.84
CA ALA A 186 -5.24 -10.05 1.81
C ALA A 186 -6.03 -11.21 1.17
N MET A 187 -5.52 -11.81 0.08
CA MET A 187 -6.10 -13.01 -0.52
C MET A 187 -6.07 -14.20 0.43
N ARG A 188 -4.94 -14.43 1.09
CA ARG A 188 -4.78 -15.51 2.07
C ARG A 188 -5.80 -15.39 3.21
N LEU A 189 -6.10 -14.17 3.62
CA LEU A 189 -7.12 -13.85 4.63
C LEU A 189 -8.55 -13.80 4.09
N ASN A 190 -8.73 -14.06 2.79
CA ASN A 190 -10.01 -14.04 2.10
C ASN A 190 -10.77 -12.72 2.26
N ILE A 191 -10.06 -11.58 2.09
CA ILE A 191 -10.65 -10.24 2.16
C ILE A 191 -11.37 -9.93 0.85
N PRO A 192 -12.69 -9.64 0.84
CA PRO A 192 -13.42 -9.37 -0.39
C PRO A 192 -13.01 -8.07 -1.06
N LEU A 193 -12.95 -8.06 -2.39
CA LEU A 193 -12.68 -6.89 -3.22
C LEU A 193 -13.87 -6.57 -4.13
N CYS A 194 -14.35 -5.33 -4.09
CA CYS A 194 -15.13 -4.69 -5.15
C CYS A 194 -14.14 -3.99 -6.10
N ASP A 195 -13.72 -4.68 -7.16
CA ASP A 195 -12.88 -4.06 -8.19
C ASP A 195 -13.71 -3.19 -9.14
N HIS A 196 -13.03 -2.34 -9.92
CA HIS A 196 -13.65 -1.37 -10.84
C HIS A 196 -14.66 -0.41 -10.18
N THR A 197 -14.68 -0.36 -8.85
CA THR A 197 -15.65 0.36 -8.04
C THR A 197 -15.10 1.70 -7.56
N THR A 198 -15.77 2.79 -7.91
CA THR A 198 -15.40 4.15 -7.50
C THR A 198 -16.47 4.73 -6.58
N ALA A 199 -16.10 4.99 -5.33
CA ALA A 199 -16.95 5.70 -4.40
C ALA A 199 -17.15 7.14 -4.85
N ILE A 200 -18.43 7.59 -4.93
CA ILE A 200 -18.80 8.93 -5.39
C ILE A 200 -19.46 9.76 -4.29
N ARG A 201 -20.02 9.11 -3.29
CA ARG A 201 -20.67 9.80 -2.18
C ARG A 201 -20.56 8.97 -0.89
N ILE A 202 -20.19 9.64 0.21
CA ILE A 202 -20.28 9.07 1.55
C ILE A 202 -21.67 9.32 2.08
N LEU A 203 -22.32 8.29 2.60
CA LEU A 203 -23.60 8.36 3.29
C LEU A 203 -23.35 8.52 4.78
N THR A 204 -24.03 9.46 5.40
CA THR A 204 -23.89 9.71 6.84
C THR A 204 -25.26 9.87 7.48
N SER A 205 -25.36 9.48 8.74
CA SER A 205 -26.50 9.77 9.62
C SER A 205 -26.06 10.65 10.79
N GLY A 206 -27.03 11.24 11.50
CA GLY A 206 -26.77 12.13 12.63
C GLY A 206 -26.25 13.51 12.22
N GLU A 207 -26.06 14.38 13.21
CA GLU A 207 -25.59 15.76 13.05
C GLU A 207 -24.48 16.08 14.06
N GLY A 208 -23.61 17.03 13.73
CA GLY A 208 -22.53 17.49 14.60
C GLY A 208 -21.60 16.34 15.03
N GLU A 209 -21.33 16.24 16.31
CA GLU A 209 -20.45 15.22 16.90
C GLU A 209 -21.04 13.80 16.85
N ASN A 210 -22.35 13.66 16.63
CA ASN A 210 -23.03 12.38 16.49
C ASN A 210 -23.09 11.88 15.04
N ARG A 211 -22.45 12.59 14.13
CA ARG A 211 -22.42 12.20 12.72
C ARG A 211 -21.64 10.90 12.54
N ARG A 212 -22.25 9.93 11.88
CA ARG A 212 -21.66 8.61 11.58
C ARG A 212 -21.68 8.32 10.11
N VAL A 213 -20.67 7.61 9.63
CA VAL A 213 -20.63 7.05 8.28
C VAL A 213 -21.45 5.77 8.27
N GLU A 214 -22.44 5.70 7.38
CA GLU A 214 -23.32 4.53 7.21
C GLU A 214 -22.98 3.72 5.95
N GLY A 215 -22.28 4.33 5.00
CA GLY A 215 -21.90 3.67 3.77
C GLY A 215 -21.41 4.60 2.69
N VAL A 216 -21.35 4.08 1.47
CA VAL A 216 -21.00 4.86 0.27
C VAL A 216 -21.92 4.50 -0.89
N ILE A 217 -22.16 5.47 -1.76
CA ILE A 217 -22.65 5.20 -3.12
C ILE A 217 -21.44 5.11 -4.03
N ALA A 218 -21.41 4.09 -4.88
CA ALA A 218 -20.29 3.84 -5.77
C ALA A 218 -20.78 3.55 -7.19
N ILE A 219 -19.89 3.74 -8.16
CA ILE A 219 -20.10 3.38 -9.56
C ILE A 219 -19.20 2.20 -9.91
N ASP A 220 -19.76 1.18 -10.53
CA ASP A 220 -19.01 0.10 -11.17
C ASP A 220 -18.63 0.52 -12.59
N LYS A 221 -17.35 0.77 -12.81
CA LYS A 221 -16.81 1.18 -14.11
C LYS A 221 -16.64 0.04 -15.10
N ALA A 222 -16.77 -1.20 -14.68
CA ALA A 222 -16.77 -2.35 -15.59
C ALA A 222 -18.13 -2.51 -16.28
N CYS A 223 -19.21 -2.07 -15.66
CA CYS A 223 -20.54 -2.10 -16.22
C CYS A 223 -20.87 -0.79 -16.95
N ARG A 224 -20.79 -0.79 -18.29
CA ARG A 224 -21.02 0.42 -19.10
C ARG A 224 -22.52 0.77 -19.24
N ASP A 225 -23.38 -0.23 -19.25
CA ASP A 225 -24.80 -0.05 -19.53
C ASP A 225 -25.61 0.23 -18.25
N ASN A 226 -25.12 -0.23 -17.10
CA ASN A 226 -25.69 0.07 -15.79
C ASN A 226 -24.56 0.18 -14.75
N PRO A 227 -23.93 1.35 -14.61
CA PRO A 227 -22.77 1.56 -13.75
C PRO A 227 -23.08 1.61 -12.24
N TRP A 228 -24.35 1.49 -11.85
CA TRP A 228 -24.84 1.54 -10.46
C TRP A 228 -24.92 0.18 -9.80
#